data_97b208963c6a43af637712c580c1fd20
#
_entry.id   97b208963c6a43af637712c580c1fd20
#
_cell.length_a   1.000
_cell.length_b   1.000
_cell.length_c   1.000
_cell.angle_alpha   90.00
_cell.angle_beta   90.00
_cell.angle_gamma   90.00
#
_symmetry.space_group_name_H-M   'P 1'
#
loop_
_entity.id
_entity.type
_entity.pdbx_description
1 polymer ?
#
loop_
_entity_poly.entity_id
_entity_poly.type
_entity_poly.pdbx_seq_one_letter_code
_entity_poly.pdbx_strand_id
1 'polypeptide(L)'
;MQILERIHFLSRPDKLKPVRDVVRDLAQRMGCSAENIDCMVMAINEACMNVIQHAYGAQEDGEVILEFWMDGDDLVIRIHDFAETVDRKNIKSRDLDDIRPGGLGVHLIHKMMDSVDYLDGQDGIGNMLQMRKRIGEVKQCGMRCNHDEKEERKK
;
A
#
# COMPACT_ATOMS: atom_id res chain seq x y z
N MET A 1 17.93 -6.98 -5.23
CA MET A 1 16.87 -6.20 -4.54
C MET A 1 17.49 -5.44 -3.37
N GLN A 2 17.25 -4.16 -3.27
CA GLN A 2 17.82 -3.29 -2.25
C GLN A 2 16.72 -2.74 -1.34
N ILE A 3 16.88 -2.87 -0.03
CA ILE A 3 15.94 -2.28 0.93
C ILE A 3 16.15 -0.76 1.01
N LEU A 4 15.05 -0.01 0.93
CA LEU A 4 15.04 1.45 1.06
C LEU A 4 14.63 1.90 2.45
N GLU A 5 13.62 1.25 3.00
CA GLU A 5 13.04 1.61 4.30
C GLU A 5 12.34 0.40 4.93
N ARG A 6 12.35 0.34 6.25
CA ARG A 6 11.62 -0.66 7.04
C ARG A 6 10.99 0.01 8.24
N ILE A 7 9.69 -0.20 8.43
CA ILE A 7 8.93 0.35 9.54
C ILE A 7 8.32 -0.81 10.31
N HIS A 8 8.48 -0.81 11.62
CA HIS A 8 7.85 -1.75 12.53
C HIS A 8 6.84 -0.99 13.40
N PHE A 9 5.60 -1.43 13.43
CA PHE A 9 4.54 -0.79 14.21
C PHE A 9 3.54 -1.82 14.74
N LEU A 10 2.78 -1.43 15.77
CA LEU A 10 1.72 -2.26 16.33
C LEU A 10 0.41 -2.08 15.57
N SER A 11 -0.48 -3.07 15.64
CA SER A 11 -1.75 -3.11 14.91
C SER A 11 -2.80 -2.13 15.45
N ARG A 12 -2.41 -0.88 15.59
CA ARG A 12 -3.24 0.24 16.08
C ARG A 12 -3.37 1.30 14.99
N PRO A 13 -4.59 1.79 14.73
CA PRO A 13 -4.80 2.84 13.72
C PRO A 13 -4.00 4.13 13.98
N ASP A 14 -3.76 4.50 15.25
CA ASP A 14 -2.98 5.67 15.62
C ASP A 14 -1.50 5.58 15.24
N LYS A 15 -0.99 4.36 14.96
CA LYS A 15 0.38 4.14 14.47
C LYS A 15 0.56 4.44 12.98
N LEU A 16 -0.52 4.63 12.25
CA LEU A 16 -0.46 4.87 10.80
C LEU A 16 -0.08 6.30 10.43
N LYS A 17 -0.21 7.26 11.33
CA LYS A 17 0.26 8.63 11.06
C LYS A 17 1.77 8.70 10.83
N PRO A 18 2.64 8.14 11.70
CA PRO A 18 4.07 8.05 11.42
C PRO A 18 4.39 7.27 10.13
N VAL A 19 3.64 6.22 9.84
CA VAL A 19 3.79 5.44 8.61
C VAL A 19 3.54 6.32 7.38
N ARG A 20 2.46 7.09 7.38
CA ARG A 20 2.15 8.02 6.29
C ARG A 20 3.26 9.05 6.08
N ASP A 21 3.84 9.58 7.17
CA ASP A 21 4.92 10.55 7.11
C ASP A 21 6.19 9.95 6.45
N VAL A 22 6.54 8.71 6.79
CA VAL A 22 7.67 7.99 6.18
C VAL A 22 7.41 7.71 4.70
N VAL A 23 6.22 7.28 4.33
CA VAL A 23 5.84 7.05 2.93
C VAL A 23 5.94 8.33 2.12
N ARG A 24 5.47 9.43 2.65
CA ARG A 24 5.54 10.75 2.00
C ARG A 24 6.99 11.19 1.78
N ASP A 25 7.83 11.06 2.79
CA ASP A 25 9.25 11.38 2.70
C ASP A 25 9.96 10.50 1.64
N LEU A 26 9.72 9.20 1.67
CA LEU A 26 10.30 8.27 0.70
C LEU A 26 9.89 8.63 -0.74
N ALA A 27 8.61 8.87 -0.96
CA ALA A 27 8.08 9.22 -2.28
C ALA A 27 8.64 10.56 -2.79
N GLN A 28 8.84 11.54 -1.91
CA GLN A 28 9.52 12.80 -2.24
C GLN A 28 10.97 12.57 -2.67
N ARG A 29 11.70 11.77 -1.92
CA ARG A 29 13.10 11.42 -2.26
C ARG A 29 13.21 10.67 -3.60
N MET A 30 12.17 9.93 -3.97
CA MET A 30 12.09 9.24 -5.26
C MET A 30 11.68 10.15 -6.41
N GLY A 31 11.40 11.42 -6.16
CA GLY A 31 11.02 12.38 -7.19
C GLY A 31 9.58 12.26 -7.68
N CYS A 32 8.69 11.62 -6.92
CA CYS A 32 7.28 11.52 -7.27
C CYS A 32 6.60 12.89 -7.26
N SER A 33 5.62 13.10 -8.15
CA SER A 33 4.79 14.30 -8.14
C SER A 33 3.93 14.36 -6.86
N ALA A 34 3.49 15.56 -6.47
CA ALA A 34 2.63 15.75 -5.28
C ALA A 34 1.37 14.86 -5.34
N GLU A 35 0.76 14.72 -6.51
CA GLU A 35 -0.41 13.89 -6.72
C GLU A 35 -0.13 12.40 -6.55
N ASN A 36 0.98 11.93 -7.11
CA ASN A 36 1.42 10.54 -6.95
C ASN A 36 1.79 10.23 -5.50
N ILE A 37 2.37 11.18 -4.79
CA ILE A 37 2.66 11.05 -3.36
C ILE A 37 1.38 10.85 -2.56
N ASP A 38 0.37 11.68 -2.78
CA ASP A 38 -0.91 11.58 -2.06
C ASP A 38 -1.61 10.25 -2.35
N CYS A 39 -1.63 9.82 -3.60
CA CYS A 39 -2.18 8.51 -3.99
C CYS A 39 -1.42 7.36 -3.32
N MET A 40 -0.10 7.41 -3.30
CA MET A 40 0.74 6.39 -2.68
C MET A 40 0.51 6.32 -1.17
N VAL A 41 0.45 7.46 -0.50
CA VAL A 41 0.15 7.54 0.94
C VAL A 41 -1.22 6.95 1.23
N MET A 42 -2.25 7.29 0.46
CA MET A 42 -3.59 6.73 0.64
C MET A 42 -3.62 5.22 0.39
N ALA A 43 -3.02 4.74 -0.69
CA ALA A 43 -3.02 3.32 -1.04
C ALA A 43 -2.31 2.48 0.03
N ILE A 44 -1.16 2.92 0.51
CA ILE A 44 -0.39 2.20 1.53
C ILE A 44 -1.11 2.26 2.88
N ASN A 45 -1.71 3.39 3.24
CA ASN A 45 -2.52 3.50 4.45
C ASN A 45 -3.69 2.51 4.43
N GLU A 46 -4.42 2.43 3.33
CA GLU A 46 -5.52 1.48 3.18
C GLU A 46 -5.03 0.02 3.22
N ALA A 47 -3.91 -0.27 2.59
CA ALA A 47 -3.32 -1.61 2.64
C ALA A 47 -2.93 -2.00 4.07
N CYS A 48 -2.33 -1.08 4.83
CA CYS A 48 -2.00 -1.30 6.25
C CYS A 48 -3.24 -1.48 7.11
N MET A 49 -4.28 -0.67 6.91
CA MET A 49 -5.56 -0.81 7.61
C MET A 49 -6.22 -2.16 7.32
N ASN A 50 -6.21 -2.59 6.06
CA ASN A 50 -6.75 -3.89 5.68
C ASN A 50 -6.00 -5.04 6.36
N VAL A 51 -4.68 -4.99 6.38
CA VAL A 51 -3.85 -5.99 7.07
C VAL A 51 -4.16 -6.01 8.57
N ILE A 52 -4.22 -4.85 9.23
CA ILE A 52 -4.57 -4.74 10.64
C ILE A 52 -5.94 -5.38 10.91
N GLN A 53 -6.95 -5.04 10.14
CA GLN A 53 -8.31 -5.54 10.32
C GLN A 53 -8.43 -7.04 10.06
N HIS A 54 -7.83 -7.54 8.99
CA HIS A 54 -7.93 -8.95 8.59
C HIS A 54 -7.05 -9.86 9.45
N ALA A 55 -5.87 -9.40 9.84
CA ALA A 55 -4.95 -10.20 10.63
C ALA A 55 -5.28 -10.18 12.13
N TYR A 56 -5.55 -9.01 12.66
CA TYR A 56 -5.63 -8.78 14.10
C TYR A 56 -7.01 -8.35 14.62
N GLY A 57 -7.89 -7.87 13.75
CA GLY A 57 -9.22 -7.40 14.14
C GLY A 57 -9.15 -6.29 15.19
N ALA A 58 -9.72 -6.55 16.38
CA ALA A 58 -9.69 -5.61 17.50
C ALA A 58 -8.41 -5.70 18.35
N GLN A 59 -7.51 -6.64 18.07
CA GLN A 59 -6.25 -6.81 18.78
C GLN A 59 -5.27 -5.69 18.42
N GLU A 60 -4.77 -4.95 19.43
CA GLU A 60 -3.96 -3.75 19.23
C GLU A 60 -2.44 -3.96 19.41
N ASP A 61 -2.03 -5.14 19.83
CA ASP A 61 -0.63 -5.50 20.12
C ASP A 61 0.00 -6.42 19.07
N GLY A 62 -0.68 -6.62 17.93
CA GLY A 62 -0.14 -7.36 16.80
C GLY A 62 1.01 -6.60 16.13
N GLU A 63 2.05 -7.31 15.74
CA GLU A 63 3.20 -6.73 15.05
C GLU A 63 2.95 -6.65 13.55
N VAL A 64 3.29 -5.51 12.95
CA VAL A 64 3.25 -5.28 11.51
C VAL A 64 4.61 -4.74 11.06
N ILE A 65 5.16 -5.30 10.00
CA ILE A 65 6.38 -4.82 9.37
C ILE A 65 6.06 -4.38 7.95
N LEU A 66 6.36 -3.13 7.65
CA LEU A 66 6.24 -2.54 6.32
C LEU A 66 7.64 -2.32 5.75
N GLU A 67 7.90 -2.87 4.58
CA GLU A 67 9.19 -2.75 3.90
C GLU A 67 9.03 -2.17 2.51
N PHE A 68 9.99 -1.34 2.13
CA PHE A 68 10.15 -0.79 0.79
C PHE A 68 11.46 -1.28 0.19
N TRP A 69 11.39 -1.83 -1.01
CA TRP A 69 12.52 -2.39 -1.73
C TRP A 69 12.59 -1.83 -3.15
N MET A 70 13.79 -1.67 -3.68
CA MET A 70 14.00 -1.50 -5.13
C MET A 70 14.47 -2.80 -5.74
N ASP A 71 13.78 -3.20 -6.80
CA ASP A 71 14.12 -4.35 -7.62
C ASP A 71 14.19 -3.90 -9.09
N GLY A 72 15.40 -3.49 -9.50
CA GLY A 72 15.57 -2.79 -10.78
C GLY A 72 14.80 -1.46 -10.78
N ASP A 73 13.84 -1.32 -11.70
CA ASP A 73 12.99 -0.15 -11.84
C ASP A 73 11.65 -0.28 -11.07
N ASP A 74 11.48 -1.36 -10.33
CA ASP A 74 10.26 -1.63 -9.58
C ASP A 74 10.43 -1.28 -8.09
N LEU A 75 9.50 -0.52 -7.56
CA LEU A 75 9.28 -0.40 -6.13
C LEU A 75 8.46 -1.60 -5.66
N VAL A 76 9.02 -2.36 -4.73
CA VAL A 76 8.34 -3.49 -4.08
C VAL A 76 8.02 -3.10 -2.65
N ILE A 77 6.75 -3.19 -2.29
CA ILE A 77 6.23 -2.86 -0.96
C ILE A 77 5.71 -4.15 -0.35
N ARG A 78 6.18 -4.48 0.85
CA ARG A 78 5.75 -5.68 1.58
C ARG A 78 5.20 -5.30 2.94
N ILE A 79 4.04 -5.84 3.26
CA ILE A 79 3.41 -5.71 4.57
C ILE A 79 3.33 -7.10 5.17
N HIS A 80 4.03 -7.31 6.28
CA HIS A 80 4.05 -8.57 7.00
C HIS A 80 3.22 -8.47 8.27
N ASP A 81 2.38 -9.45 8.53
CA ASP A 81 1.78 -9.69 9.83
C ASP A 81 2.18 -11.09 10.35
N PHE A 82 1.95 -11.33 11.62
CA PHE A 82 2.31 -12.58 12.31
C PHE A 82 1.07 -13.32 12.85
N ALA A 83 -0.10 -12.97 12.35
CA ALA A 83 -1.33 -13.67 12.69
C ALA A 83 -1.40 -15.05 12.03
N GLU A 84 -2.39 -15.84 12.42
CA GLU A 84 -2.63 -17.14 11.78
C GLU A 84 -2.85 -16.96 10.27
N THR A 85 -2.35 -17.92 9.49
CA THR A 85 -2.48 -17.91 8.04
C THR A 85 -3.95 -17.89 7.62
N VAL A 86 -4.34 -16.84 6.91
CA VAL A 86 -5.70 -16.70 6.40
C VAL A 86 -5.85 -17.46 5.09
N ASP A 87 -7.00 -18.13 4.89
CA ASP A 87 -7.33 -18.76 3.61
C ASP A 87 -7.47 -17.68 2.53
N ARG A 88 -6.59 -17.70 1.54
CA ARG A 88 -6.53 -16.73 0.43
C ARG A 88 -7.82 -16.67 -0.39
N LYS A 89 -8.58 -17.76 -0.46
CA LYS A 89 -9.89 -17.77 -1.13
C LYS A 89 -10.90 -16.89 -0.41
N ASN A 90 -10.84 -16.82 0.93
CA ASN A 90 -11.73 -15.98 1.73
C ASN A 90 -11.40 -14.49 1.60
N ILE A 91 -10.13 -14.14 1.41
CA ILE A 91 -9.72 -12.74 1.19
C ILE A 91 -10.28 -12.23 -0.14
N LYS A 92 -10.11 -12.99 -1.23
CA LYS A 92 -10.60 -12.59 -2.56
C LYS A 92 -12.13 -12.48 -2.64
N SER A 93 -12.87 -13.38 -1.97
CA SER A 93 -14.32 -13.36 -1.96
C SER A 93 -14.90 -12.22 -1.12
N ARG A 94 -14.21 -11.81 -0.06
CA ARG A 94 -14.62 -10.66 0.76
C ARG A 94 -14.40 -9.34 0.06
N ASP A 95 -13.31 -9.19 -0.70
CA ASP A 95 -13.00 -7.97 -1.45
C ASP A 95 -14.01 -7.67 -2.56
N LEU A 96 -14.66 -8.71 -3.13
CA LEU A 96 -15.67 -8.56 -4.16
C LEU A 96 -17.08 -8.31 -3.61
N ASP A 97 -17.40 -8.84 -2.44
CA ASP A 97 -18.75 -8.78 -1.85
C ASP A 97 -18.92 -7.69 -0.80
N ASP A 98 -17.82 -7.13 -0.31
CA ASP A 98 -17.82 -6.17 0.79
C ASP A 98 -17.74 -4.74 0.29
N ILE A 99 -18.86 -4.23 -0.23
CA ILE A 99 -19.04 -2.80 -0.52
C ILE A 99 -19.24 -2.07 0.82
N ARG A 100 -18.19 -2.00 1.66
CA ARG A 100 -18.21 -1.15 2.84
C ARG A 100 -17.82 0.27 2.48
N PRO A 101 -18.33 1.28 3.22
CA PRO A 101 -17.76 2.62 3.20
C PRO A 101 -16.26 2.49 3.52
N GLY A 102 -15.38 2.82 2.58
CA GLY A 102 -13.94 2.57 2.67
C GLY A 102 -13.39 1.61 1.61
N GLY A 103 -14.24 0.87 0.86
CA GLY A 103 -13.82 0.00 -0.24
C GLY A 103 -13.16 0.72 -1.41
N LEU A 104 -13.20 2.04 -1.44
CA LEU A 104 -12.45 2.88 -2.38
C LEU A 104 -10.93 2.69 -2.25
N GLY A 105 -10.44 2.35 -1.05
CA GLY A 105 -9.03 2.11 -0.81
C GLY A 105 -8.49 0.89 -1.54
N VAL A 106 -9.23 -0.22 -1.58
CA VAL A 106 -8.86 -1.43 -2.33
C VAL A 106 -8.78 -1.14 -3.82
N HIS A 107 -9.75 -0.41 -4.36
CA HIS A 107 -9.71 0.04 -5.76
C HIS A 107 -8.52 0.93 -6.06
N LEU A 108 -8.15 1.80 -5.14
CA LEU A 108 -6.99 2.68 -5.27
C LEU A 108 -5.69 1.87 -5.30
N ILE A 109 -5.55 0.87 -4.42
CA ILE A 109 -4.41 -0.04 -4.39
C ILE A 109 -4.24 -0.72 -5.76
N HIS A 110 -5.31 -1.31 -6.29
CA HIS A 110 -5.26 -2.01 -7.58
C HIS A 110 -5.03 -1.06 -8.77
N LYS A 111 -5.53 0.17 -8.70
CA LYS A 111 -5.27 1.18 -9.75
C LYS A 111 -3.85 1.69 -9.73
N MET A 112 -3.29 1.85 -8.54
CA MET A 112 -1.96 2.43 -8.36
C MET A 112 -0.85 1.43 -8.56
N MET A 113 -1.03 0.19 -8.13
CA MET A 113 -0.02 -0.86 -8.17
C MET A 113 -0.14 -1.67 -9.46
N ASP A 114 1.00 -2.11 -9.99
CA ASP A 114 1.06 -2.97 -11.17
C ASP A 114 0.73 -4.43 -10.82
N SER A 115 1.08 -4.87 -9.62
CA SER A 115 0.65 -6.16 -9.08
C SER A 115 0.41 -6.09 -7.58
N VAL A 116 -0.50 -6.96 -7.11
CA VAL A 116 -0.84 -7.12 -5.68
C VAL A 116 -0.96 -8.62 -5.42
N ASP A 117 -0.09 -9.15 -4.57
CA ASP A 117 -0.01 -10.57 -4.27
C ASP A 117 -0.14 -10.83 -2.76
N TYR A 118 -0.99 -11.79 -2.40
CA TYR A 118 -1.10 -12.29 -1.03
C TYR A 118 -0.28 -13.56 -0.91
N LEU A 119 0.71 -13.55 -0.05
CA LEU A 119 1.69 -14.62 0.11
C LEU A 119 1.70 -15.13 1.55
N ASP A 120 2.25 -16.32 1.77
CA ASP A 120 2.56 -16.77 3.11
C ASP A 120 3.70 -15.91 3.68
N GLY A 121 3.67 -15.69 4.98
CA GLY A 121 4.73 -14.98 5.68
C GLY A 121 6.07 -15.70 5.59
N GLN A 122 7.11 -15.02 6.00
CA GLN A 122 8.45 -15.56 6.01
C GLN A 122 8.52 -16.83 6.88
N ASP A 123 9.13 -17.89 6.36
CA ASP A 123 9.20 -19.21 7.01
C ASP A 123 7.83 -19.84 7.35
N GLY A 124 6.79 -19.47 6.60
CA GLY A 124 5.42 -19.94 6.82
C GLY A 124 4.73 -19.33 8.04
N ILE A 125 5.29 -18.27 8.63
CA ILE A 125 4.73 -17.59 9.80
C ILE A 125 4.00 -16.32 9.35
N GLY A 126 2.70 -16.23 9.65
CA GLY A 126 1.89 -15.08 9.32
C GLY A 126 1.58 -14.96 7.85
N ASN A 127 1.29 -13.74 7.43
CA ASN A 127 0.89 -13.42 6.06
C ASN A 127 1.75 -12.26 5.52
N MET A 128 1.85 -12.18 4.20
CA MET A 128 2.54 -11.09 3.52
C MET A 128 1.70 -10.58 2.36
N LEU A 129 1.44 -9.28 2.35
CA LEU A 129 0.92 -8.57 1.19
C LEU A 129 2.08 -7.94 0.45
N GLN A 130 2.27 -8.31 -0.81
CA GLN A 130 3.29 -7.72 -1.67
C GLN A 130 2.64 -6.93 -2.80
N MET A 131 3.10 -5.70 -2.97
CA MET A 131 2.67 -4.81 -4.03
C MET A 131 3.90 -4.39 -4.85
N ARG A 132 3.74 -4.28 -6.16
CA ARG A 132 4.78 -3.79 -7.07
C ARG A 132 4.30 -2.61 -7.88
N LYS A 133 5.18 -1.64 -8.06
CA LYS A 133 4.94 -0.49 -8.92
C LYS A 133 6.21 -0.16 -9.70
N ARG A 134 6.08 -0.07 -11.03
CA ARG A 134 7.16 0.42 -11.87
C ARG A 134 7.28 1.94 -11.75
N ILE A 135 8.48 2.41 -11.40
CA ILE A 135 8.70 3.84 -11.16
C ILE A 135 9.17 4.55 -12.42
N GLY A 136 9.84 3.86 -13.32
CA GLY A 136 10.38 4.42 -14.58
C GLY A 136 9.33 4.89 -15.59
N GLU A 137 8.07 4.49 -15.43
CA GLU A 137 6.95 5.02 -16.19
C GLU A 137 5.98 5.66 -15.21
N VAL A 138 5.86 6.98 -15.26
CA VAL A 138 4.85 7.74 -14.52
C VAL A 138 3.48 7.38 -15.08
N LYS A 139 2.95 6.22 -14.71
CA LYS A 139 1.52 6.00 -14.83
C LYS A 139 0.87 6.95 -13.84
N GLN A 140 0.25 7.99 -14.35
CA GLN A 140 -0.58 8.87 -13.56
C GLN A 140 -1.56 8.01 -12.78
N CYS A 141 -1.53 8.12 -11.47
CA CYS A 141 -2.62 7.64 -10.65
C CYS A 141 -3.89 8.17 -11.30
N GLY A 142 -4.82 7.29 -11.71
CA GLY A 142 -5.97 7.64 -12.54
C GLY A 142 -6.99 8.61 -11.92
N MET A 143 -6.60 9.35 -10.90
CA MET A 143 -7.24 10.59 -10.52
C MET A 143 -6.80 11.66 -11.52
N ARG A 144 -7.67 11.93 -12.50
CA ARG A 144 -7.50 13.07 -13.38
C ARG A 144 -7.49 14.33 -12.52
N CYS A 145 -6.33 14.87 -12.32
CA CYS A 145 -6.24 16.25 -11.85
C CYS A 145 -6.54 17.13 -13.04
N ASN A 146 -7.64 17.84 -12.98
CA ASN A 146 -8.09 18.80 -13.99
C ASN A 146 -7.12 20.00 -14.17
N HIS A 147 -5.87 19.86 -13.79
CA HIS A 147 -4.90 20.97 -13.88
C HIS A 147 -4.20 21.04 -15.24
N ASP A 148 -4.11 19.94 -15.98
CA ASP A 148 -3.43 19.94 -17.27
C ASP A 148 -4.27 20.55 -18.41
N GLU A 149 -5.60 20.67 -18.24
CA GLU A 149 -6.45 21.27 -19.25
C GLU A 149 -6.40 22.81 -19.30
N LYS A 150 -5.78 23.47 -18.31
CA LYS A 150 -5.71 24.93 -18.28
C LYS A 150 -4.49 25.53 -18.97
N GLU A 151 -3.42 24.77 -19.18
CA GLU A 151 -2.23 25.29 -19.85
C GLU A 151 -2.29 25.20 -21.38
N GLU A 152 -3.03 24.25 -21.93
CA GLU A 152 -3.18 24.15 -23.40
C GLU A 152 -4.12 25.19 -24.03
N ARG A 153 -4.95 25.88 -23.22
CA ARG A 153 -5.85 26.91 -23.74
C ARG A 153 -5.25 28.32 -23.81
N LYS A 154 -4.01 28.49 -23.41
CA LYS A 154 -3.32 29.81 -23.47
C LYS A 154 -2.25 29.92 -24.54
N LYS A 155 -2.20 28.97 -25.43
CA LYS A 155 -1.39 29.06 -26.63
C LYS A 155 -2.34 29.30 -27.85
#